data_c38f6ae7e5c063b15b9bcbfab5cf4829
#
_entry.id   c38f6ae7e5c063b15b9bcbfab5cf4829
#
_cell.length_a   1.000
_cell.length_b   1.000
_cell.length_c   1.000
_cell.angle_alpha   90.00
_cell.angle_beta   90.00
_cell.angle_gamma   90.00
#
_symmetry.space_group_name_H-M   'P 1'
#
loop_
_entity.id
_entity.type
_entity.pdbx_description
1 polymer ?
#
loop_
_entity_poly.entity_id
_entity_poly.type
_entity_poly.pdbx_seq_one_letter_code
_entity_poly.pdbx_strand_id
1 'polypeptide(L)'
;MKFPHLRWWIAGLLFAATIINYIDRQTLSIIAPVVTKELHISPIEYANILQAFLIAYTLMYLGSGFLVDRWGTRLSLAVFMIWWSLSNALHAVTRTAIGFGIFRFLLGVGEPGNFMASFKAISEWYPAKEKAFVNGLVNAGAAVGAIIAAPLVAWLTVKYGWRVAFVTTGCFGLVWLVPWLWLYKIPEKHPRIRPDELNLIRIGRGPTSHPGNQAMTKAELLRHPQTWGLLLARFISDPVWWFYLFWLPKYLVEQRGFTLAEVGMLAWLPYLCADIGSICGGLVSGYLVKRESNALRARLLVMFPCALLMPLSAAIGITSSSSVALAIICVVTFSHMAWRTNLTTMTNDIYPTRLIGSVSGIIAFGSGLGGALFTNLTGFVVQHSSYTLIFIIMGFLHPASYLVVRLLVKTPVVPFEKVLLSQGHANHSI
;
A
#
# COMPACT_ATOMS: atom_id res chain seq x y z
N MET A 1 32.36 17.76 9.01
CA MET A 1 31.20 18.65 9.05
C MET A 1 29.99 17.91 9.63
N LYS A 2 29.27 18.52 10.58
CA LYS A 2 28.00 17.98 11.11
C LYS A 2 26.87 18.44 10.20
N PHE A 3 25.98 17.50 9.82
CA PHE A 3 24.84 17.82 8.96
C PHE A 3 23.69 18.43 9.79
N PRO A 4 23.14 19.60 9.41
CA PRO A 4 21.95 20.11 10.06
C PRO A 4 20.73 19.29 9.66
N HIS A 5 19.84 19.01 10.64
CA HIS A 5 18.58 18.32 10.40
C HIS A 5 18.71 16.98 9.66
N LEU A 6 19.68 16.15 10.06
CA LEU A 6 20.02 14.89 9.39
C LEU A 6 18.82 13.93 9.26
N ARG A 7 17.91 13.93 10.26
CA ARG A 7 16.69 13.11 10.22
C ARG A 7 15.83 13.40 8.96
N TRP A 8 15.76 14.65 8.50
CA TRP A 8 14.97 14.97 7.30
C TRP A 8 15.60 14.47 6.00
N TRP A 9 16.92 14.35 5.95
CA TRP A 9 17.61 13.68 4.85
C TRP A 9 17.29 12.18 4.84
N ILE A 10 17.20 11.55 6.03
CA ILE A 10 16.75 10.16 6.14
C ILE A 10 15.29 10.02 5.69
N ALA A 11 14.39 10.94 6.08
CA ALA A 11 13.02 10.94 5.57
C ALA A 11 12.97 11.05 4.04
N GLY A 12 13.76 11.94 3.46
CA GLY A 12 13.87 12.09 2.00
C GLY A 12 14.34 10.82 1.30
N LEU A 13 15.30 10.10 1.88
CA LEU A 13 15.75 8.81 1.35
C LEU A 13 14.65 7.74 1.44
N LEU A 14 13.93 7.64 2.56
CA LEU A 14 12.82 6.68 2.71
C LEU A 14 11.65 7.00 1.76
N PHE A 15 11.34 8.29 1.59
CA PHE A 15 10.36 8.76 0.62
C PHE A 15 10.75 8.38 -0.80
N ALA A 16 12.02 8.65 -1.20
CA ALA A 16 12.55 8.28 -2.51
C ALA A 16 12.55 6.77 -2.74
N ALA A 17 12.88 5.95 -1.71
CA ALA A 17 12.80 4.49 -1.80
C ALA A 17 11.38 4.03 -2.09
N THR A 18 10.37 4.66 -1.48
CA THR A 18 8.95 4.33 -1.73
C THR A 18 8.51 4.77 -3.14
N ILE A 19 9.00 5.90 -3.65
CA ILE A 19 8.77 6.32 -5.05
C ILE A 19 9.32 5.25 -6.00
N ILE A 20 10.56 4.83 -5.84
CA ILE A 20 11.22 3.83 -6.68
C ILE A 20 10.44 2.50 -6.63
N ASN A 21 10.07 2.05 -5.43
CA ASN A 21 9.28 0.83 -5.22
C ASN A 21 7.99 0.83 -6.04
N TYR A 22 7.26 1.97 -6.07
CA TYR A 22 6.03 2.09 -6.83
C TYR A 22 6.25 2.26 -8.34
N ILE A 23 7.33 2.90 -8.77
CA ILE A 23 7.72 2.96 -10.19
C ILE A 23 7.97 1.53 -10.69
N ASP A 24 8.77 0.72 -9.97
CA ASP A 24 9.08 -0.65 -10.35
C ASP A 24 7.84 -1.54 -10.40
N ARG A 25 6.95 -1.40 -9.42
CA ARG A 25 5.66 -2.12 -9.38
C ARG A 25 4.78 -1.81 -10.58
N GLN A 26 4.69 -0.53 -10.97
CA GLN A 26 3.82 -0.05 -12.03
C GLN A 26 4.38 -0.32 -13.43
N THR A 27 5.69 -0.52 -13.57
CA THR A 27 6.35 -0.70 -14.86
C THR A 27 5.65 -1.76 -15.71
N LEU A 28 5.43 -2.98 -15.20
CA LEU A 28 4.73 -4.01 -15.96
C LEU A 28 3.30 -3.62 -16.33
N SER A 29 2.57 -3.00 -15.41
CA SER A 29 1.16 -2.62 -15.65
C SER A 29 1.02 -1.63 -16.79
N ILE A 30 1.92 -0.65 -16.87
CA ILE A 30 1.92 0.39 -17.92
C ILE A 30 2.27 -0.21 -19.28
N ILE A 31 3.25 -1.10 -19.33
CA ILE A 31 3.71 -1.72 -20.59
C ILE A 31 2.95 -3.01 -20.95
N ALA A 32 2.04 -3.46 -20.09
CA ALA A 32 1.28 -4.69 -20.29
C ALA A 32 0.65 -4.81 -21.69
N PRO A 33 0.02 -3.76 -22.26
CA PRO A 33 -0.54 -3.86 -23.61
C PRO A 33 0.49 -4.20 -24.69
N VAL A 34 1.73 -3.69 -24.55
CA VAL A 34 2.81 -3.94 -25.49
C VAL A 34 3.38 -5.35 -25.32
N VAL A 35 3.70 -5.71 -24.07
CA VAL A 35 4.32 -7.00 -23.73
C VAL A 35 3.36 -8.17 -24.02
N THR A 36 2.09 -8.05 -23.62
CA THR A 36 1.11 -9.13 -23.86
C THR A 36 0.86 -9.34 -25.35
N LYS A 37 0.87 -8.29 -26.16
CA LYS A 37 0.74 -8.39 -27.61
C LYS A 37 2.00 -8.98 -28.26
N GLU A 38 3.20 -8.50 -27.89
CA GLU A 38 4.49 -8.95 -28.48
C GLU A 38 4.78 -10.42 -28.16
N LEU A 39 4.49 -10.85 -26.93
CA LEU A 39 4.79 -12.21 -26.46
C LEU A 39 3.59 -13.15 -26.48
N HIS A 40 2.48 -12.74 -27.07
CA HIS A 40 1.22 -13.49 -27.16
C HIS A 40 0.73 -14.02 -25.80
N ILE A 41 0.85 -13.19 -24.74
CA ILE A 41 0.43 -13.53 -23.38
C ILE A 41 -1.09 -13.32 -23.25
N SER A 42 -1.81 -14.40 -22.95
CA SER A 42 -3.26 -14.35 -22.72
C SER A 42 -3.63 -13.58 -21.43
N PRO A 43 -4.90 -13.11 -21.30
CA PRO A 43 -5.38 -12.48 -20.07
C PRO A 43 -5.21 -13.37 -18.81
N ILE A 44 -5.39 -14.69 -18.93
CA ILE A 44 -5.17 -15.63 -17.82
C ILE A 44 -3.69 -15.70 -17.46
N GLU A 45 -2.79 -15.81 -18.43
CA GLU A 45 -1.35 -15.81 -18.16
C GLU A 45 -0.88 -14.50 -17.53
N TYR A 46 -1.40 -13.35 -17.99
CA TYR A 46 -1.12 -12.06 -17.38
C TYR A 46 -1.62 -12.01 -15.93
N ALA A 47 -2.81 -12.51 -15.65
CA ALA A 47 -3.33 -12.63 -14.30
C ALA A 47 -2.44 -13.51 -13.41
N ASN A 48 -1.96 -14.64 -13.93
CA ASN A 48 -1.03 -15.54 -13.21
C ASN A 48 0.29 -14.84 -12.87
N ILE A 49 0.83 -14.02 -13.79
CA ILE A 49 2.02 -13.19 -13.54
C ILE A 49 1.80 -12.23 -12.38
N LEU A 50 0.66 -11.56 -12.36
CA LEU A 50 0.29 -10.63 -11.27
C LEU A 50 0.00 -11.35 -9.96
N GLN A 51 -0.65 -12.52 -10.03
CA GLN A 51 -0.94 -13.36 -8.87
C GLN A 51 0.35 -13.86 -8.21
N ALA A 52 1.36 -14.24 -8.99
CA ALA A 52 2.66 -14.65 -8.48
C ALA A 52 3.30 -13.54 -7.62
N PHE A 53 3.22 -12.28 -8.06
CA PHE A 53 3.64 -11.13 -7.28
C PHE A 53 2.83 -10.98 -5.99
N LEU A 54 1.51 -11.02 -6.07
CA LEU A 54 0.64 -10.79 -4.91
C LEU A 54 0.80 -11.86 -3.83
N ILE A 55 0.98 -13.12 -4.21
CA ILE A 55 1.26 -14.22 -3.27
C ILE A 55 2.58 -13.98 -2.55
N ALA A 56 3.66 -13.74 -3.31
CA ALA A 56 4.97 -13.48 -2.73
C ALA A 56 4.96 -12.25 -1.82
N TYR A 57 4.34 -11.16 -2.27
CA TYR A 57 4.20 -9.91 -1.54
C TYR A 57 3.46 -10.11 -0.20
N THR A 58 2.34 -10.84 -0.24
CA THR A 58 1.52 -11.11 0.95
C THR A 58 2.25 -11.96 1.98
N LEU A 59 2.97 -12.99 1.54
CA LEU A 59 3.77 -13.84 2.42
C LEU A 59 4.95 -13.06 3.02
N MET A 60 5.63 -12.25 2.21
CA MET A 60 6.77 -11.46 2.68
C MET A 60 6.39 -10.27 3.53
N TYR A 61 5.15 -9.82 3.52
CA TYR A 61 4.67 -8.85 4.51
C TYR A 61 4.83 -9.36 5.95
N LEU A 62 4.67 -10.68 6.15
CA LEU A 62 4.89 -11.33 7.44
C LEU A 62 6.37 -11.60 7.71
N GLY A 63 7.13 -11.97 6.68
CA GLY A 63 8.54 -12.39 6.82
C GLY A 63 9.53 -11.24 6.89
N SER A 64 9.28 -10.15 6.16
CA SER A 64 10.22 -9.03 6.05
C SER A 64 10.46 -8.31 7.38
N GLY A 65 9.45 -8.21 8.24
CA GLY A 65 9.60 -7.64 9.58
C GLY A 65 10.62 -8.39 10.42
N PHE A 66 10.57 -9.72 10.41
CA PHE A 66 11.55 -10.57 11.12
C PHE A 66 12.98 -10.36 10.58
N LEU A 67 13.13 -10.28 9.25
CA LEU A 67 14.45 -10.03 8.64
C LEU A 67 15.00 -8.65 9.02
N VAL A 68 14.15 -7.63 9.02
CA VAL A 68 14.51 -6.26 9.42
C VAL A 68 14.94 -6.22 10.88
N ASP A 69 14.28 -6.98 11.75
CA ASP A 69 14.67 -7.05 13.17
C ASP A 69 16.01 -7.75 13.38
N ARG A 70 16.28 -8.80 12.62
CA ARG A 70 17.50 -9.59 12.72
C ARG A 70 18.72 -8.89 12.11
N TRP A 71 18.59 -8.28 10.94
CA TRP A 71 19.71 -7.69 10.19
C TRP A 71 19.90 -6.20 10.48
N GLY A 72 18.93 -5.55 11.11
CA GLY A 72 18.88 -4.11 11.31
C GLY A 72 18.48 -3.33 10.06
N THR A 73 18.04 -2.11 10.26
CA THR A 73 17.40 -1.27 9.23
C THR A 73 18.29 -1.01 8.01
N ARG A 74 19.58 -0.68 8.26
CA ARG A 74 20.53 -0.32 7.20
C ARG A 74 20.73 -1.43 6.18
N LEU A 75 21.06 -2.62 6.67
CA LEU A 75 21.37 -3.77 5.83
C LEU A 75 20.10 -4.32 5.18
N SER A 76 19.02 -4.44 5.94
CA SER A 76 17.76 -4.98 5.43
C SER A 76 17.23 -4.17 4.26
N LEU A 77 17.15 -2.83 4.38
CA LEU A 77 16.65 -2.01 3.28
C LEU A 77 17.58 -2.05 2.07
N ALA A 78 18.89 -2.11 2.27
CA ALA A 78 19.84 -2.27 1.18
C ALA A 78 19.67 -3.61 0.44
N VAL A 79 19.55 -4.72 1.17
CA VAL A 79 19.34 -6.07 0.59
C VAL A 79 18.00 -6.12 -0.16
N PHE A 80 16.91 -5.63 0.43
CA PHE A 80 15.61 -5.58 -0.23
C PHE A 80 15.64 -4.71 -1.49
N MET A 81 16.29 -3.53 -1.44
CA MET A 81 16.45 -2.64 -2.59
C MET A 81 17.20 -3.33 -3.73
N ILE A 82 18.34 -3.96 -3.46
CA ILE A 82 19.11 -4.71 -4.46
C ILE A 82 18.23 -5.81 -5.06
N TRP A 83 17.56 -6.57 -4.20
CA TRP A 83 16.75 -7.71 -4.59
C TRP A 83 15.63 -7.31 -5.54
N TRP A 84 14.79 -6.32 -5.16
CA TRP A 84 13.67 -5.95 -6.04
C TRP A 84 14.13 -5.20 -7.29
N SER A 85 15.19 -4.37 -7.20
CA SER A 85 15.75 -3.65 -8.36
C SER A 85 16.30 -4.61 -9.41
N LEU A 86 17.06 -5.63 -8.99
CA LEU A 86 17.53 -6.68 -9.89
C LEU A 86 16.37 -7.50 -10.45
N SER A 87 15.41 -7.89 -9.61
CA SER A 87 14.21 -8.61 -10.05
C SER A 87 13.43 -7.81 -11.09
N ASN A 88 13.30 -6.49 -10.91
CA ASN A 88 12.66 -5.62 -11.89
C ASN A 88 13.47 -5.55 -13.20
N ALA A 89 14.76 -5.28 -13.14
CA ALA A 89 15.62 -5.21 -14.32
C ALA A 89 15.65 -6.52 -15.13
N LEU A 90 15.62 -7.66 -14.44
CA LEU A 90 15.63 -9.00 -15.08
C LEU A 90 14.38 -9.32 -15.89
N HIS A 91 13.27 -8.58 -15.72
CA HIS A 91 12.14 -8.69 -16.66
C HIS A 91 12.56 -8.38 -18.11
N ALA A 92 13.57 -7.54 -18.31
CA ALA A 92 14.04 -7.18 -19.65
C ALA A 92 14.57 -8.36 -20.49
N VAL A 93 15.05 -9.41 -19.85
CA VAL A 93 15.60 -10.59 -20.55
C VAL A 93 14.55 -11.67 -20.79
N THR A 94 13.33 -11.51 -20.26
CA THR A 94 12.27 -12.52 -20.42
C THR A 94 11.67 -12.52 -21.82
N ARG A 95 11.22 -13.71 -22.25
CA ARG A 95 10.54 -13.93 -23.53
C ARG A 95 9.28 -14.78 -23.38
N THR A 96 8.89 -15.13 -22.15
CA THR A 96 7.77 -16.02 -21.86
C THR A 96 6.96 -15.53 -20.66
N ALA A 97 5.68 -15.89 -20.60
CA ALA A 97 4.82 -15.61 -19.45
C ALA A 97 5.38 -16.19 -18.15
N ILE A 98 5.96 -17.41 -18.20
CA ILE A 98 6.58 -18.06 -17.04
C ILE A 98 7.76 -17.22 -16.51
N GLY A 99 8.64 -16.75 -17.41
CA GLY A 99 9.76 -15.88 -17.02
C GLY A 99 9.30 -14.60 -16.34
N PHE A 100 8.25 -13.95 -16.86
CA PHE A 100 7.62 -12.80 -16.21
C PHE A 100 7.06 -13.18 -14.84
N GLY A 101 6.39 -14.32 -14.71
CA GLY A 101 5.86 -14.82 -13.42
C GLY A 101 6.96 -15.02 -12.39
N ILE A 102 8.09 -15.62 -12.77
CA ILE A 102 9.24 -15.84 -11.88
C ILE A 102 9.80 -14.49 -11.38
N PHE A 103 10.08 -13.54 -12.26
CA PHE A 103 10.65 -12.26 -11.84
C PHE A 103 9.62 -11.40 -11.10
N ARG A 104 8.33 -11.52 -11.40
CA ARG A 104 7.26 -10.89 -10.60
C ARG A 104 7.16 -11.49 -9.20
N PHE A 105 7.30 -12.80 -9.07
CA PHE A 105 7.38 -13.46 -7.75
C PHE A 105 8.58 -12.94 -6.95
N LEU A 106 9.77 -12.90 -7.57
CA LEU A 106 10.98 -12.39 -6.92
C LEU A 106 10.84 -10.92 -6.54
N LEU A 107 10.22 -10.09 -7.38
CA LEU A 107 9.91 -8.70 -7.07
C LEU A 107 9.00 -8.61 -5.84
N GLY A 108 7.94 -9.43 -5.78
CA GLY A 108 7.02 -9.52 -4.65
C GLY A 108 7.69 -9.97 -3.35
N VAL A 109 8.76 -10.77 -3.42
CA VAL A 109 9.59 -11.13 -2.25
C VAL A 109 10.35 -9.91 -1.70
N GLY A 110 10.85 -9.02 -2.55
CA GLY A 110 11.70 -7.89 -2.13
C GLY A 110 10.92 -6.66 -1.65
N GLU A 111 9.83 -6.30 -2.32
CA GLU A 111 9.16 -5.02 -2.15
C GLU A 111 8.58 -4.72 -0.74
N PRO A 112 7.96 -5.69 -0.01
CA PRO A 112 7.41 -5.42 1.32
C PRO A 112 8.44 -4.97 2.33
N GLY A 113 9.71 -5.36 2.14
CA GLY A 113 10.82 -4.98 2.98
C GLY A 113 11.03 -3.46 3.07
N ASN A 114 10.67 -2.70 2.02
CA ASN A 114 10.72 -1.25 2.03
C ASN A 114 9.89 -0.66 3.18
N PHE A 115 8.66 -1.10 3.34
CA PHE A 115 7.76 -0.56 4.38
C PHE A 115 8.20 -0.96 5.78
N MET A 116 8.58 -2.23 5.97
CA MET A 116 9.01 -2.71 7.29
C MET A 116 10.32 -2.04 7.74
N ALA A 117 11.29 -1.89 6.85
CA ALA A 117 12.53 -1.18 7.14
C ALA A 117 12.32 0.33 7.36
N SER A 118 11.41 0.94 6.58
CA SER A 118 11.04 2.36 6.77
C SER A 118 10.38 2.61 8.12
N PHE A 119 9.44 1.77 8.55
CA PHE A 119 8.82 1.90 9.88
C PHE A 119 9.85 1.77 11.00
N LYS A 120 10.81 0.85 10.88
CA LYS A 120 11.90 0.71 11.84
C LYS A 120 12.84 1.93 11.81
N ALA A 121 13.24 2.41 10.63
CA ALA A 121 14.05 3.63 10.50
C ALA A 121 13.38 4.83 11.17
N ILE A 122 12.06 5.00 10.95
CA ILE A 122 11.28 6.07 11.57
C ILE A 122 11.24 5.90 13.10
N SER A 123 11.12 4.68 13.59
CA SER A 123 11.16 4.43 15.04
C SER A 123 12.52 4.77 15.66
N GLU A 124 13.62 4.59 14.91
CA GLU A 124 15.00 4.84 15.33
C GLU A 124 15.39 6.34 15.23
N TRP A 125 14.84 7.10 14.28
CA TRP A 125 15.30 8.45 13.96
C TRP A 125 14.39 9.59 14.44
N TYR A 126 13.14 9.28 14.86
CA TYR A 126 12.17 10.36 15.12
C TYR A 126 11.58 10.28 16.53
N PRO A 127 11.39 11.45 17.18
CA PRO A 127 10.60 11.54 18.40
C PRO A 127 9.14 11.14 18.14
N ALA A 128 8.43 10.67 19.16
CA ALA A 128 7.07 10.17 19.06
C ALA A 128 6.09 11.15 18.37
N LYS A 129 6.26 12.46 18.63
CA LYS A 129 5.43 13.53 18.04
C LYS A 129 5.58 13.67 16.52
N GLU A 130 6.74 13.32 15.94
CA GLU A 130 7.03 13.46 14.52
C GLU A 130 6.78 12.17 13.72
N LYS A 131 6.73 11.00 14.39
CA LYS A 131 6.60 9.68 13.71
C LYS A 131 5.40 9.59 12.78
N ALA A 132 4.24 10.08 13.20
CA ALA A 132 3.01 10.02 12.39
C ALA A 132 3.15 10.84 11.11
N PHE A 133 3.71 12.05 11.20
CA PHE A 133 3.94 12.92 10.06
C PHE A 133 4.92 12.27 9.07
N VAL A 134 6.05 11.73 9.57
CA VAL A 134 7.07 11.13 8.70
C VAL A 134 6.57 9.83 8.06
N ASN A 135 5.79 9.02 8.78
CA ASN A 135 5.11 7.87 8.17
C ASN A 135 4.17 8.29 7.04
N GLY A 136 3.40 9.36 7.25
CA GLY A 136 2.55 9.95 6.20
C GLY A 136 3.36 10.40 4.99
N LEU A 137 4.47 11.11 5.21
CA LEU A 137 5.37 11.56 4.16
C LEU A 137 5.94 10.38 3.36
N VAL A 138 6.48 9.37 4.01
CA VAL A 138 7.05 8.17 3.35
C VAL A 138 5.98 7.42 2.56
N ASN A 139 4.77 7.28 3.09
CA ASN A 139 3.66 6.64 2.38
C ASN A 139 3.18 7.47 1.18
N ALA A 140 3.25 8.79 1.22
CA ALA A 140 2.93 9.65 0.08
C ALA A 140 3.87 9.41 -1.12
N GLY A 141 5.06 8.86 -0.89
CA GLY A 141 5.95 8.40 -1.94
C GLY A 141 5.32 7.36 -2.88
N ALA A 142 4.37 6.57 -2.38
CA ALA A 142 3.63 5.59 -3.19
C ALA A 142 2.81 6.27 -4.30
N ALA A 143 2.09 7.33 -3.95
CA ALA A 143 1.30 8.13 -4.87
C ALA A 143 2.18 8.86 -5.88
N VAL A 144 3.20 9.54 -5.39
CA VAL A 144 4.16 10.25 -6.25
C VAL A 144 4.84 9.27 -7.22
N GLY A 145 5.21 8.08 -6.74
CA GLY A 145 5.78 7.02 -7.58
C GLY A 145 4.83 6.56 -8.68
N ALA A 146 3.55 6.33 -8.36
CA ALA A 146 2.54 5.94 -9.34
C ALA A 146 2.27 7.05 -10.38
N ILE A 147 2.23 8.31 -9.95
CA ILE A 147 2.06 9.47 -10.85
C ILE A 147 3.25 9.60 -11.82
N ILE A 148 4.48 9.47 -11.31
CA ILE A 148 5.70 9.56 -12.13
C ILE A 148 5.84 8.34 -13.05
N ALA A 149 5.45 7.16 -12.60
CA ALA A 149 5.61 5.91 -13.35
C ALA A 149 4.92 5.98 -14.72
N ALA A 150 3.68 6.46 -14.79
CA ALA A 150 2.90 6.44 -16.01
C ALA A 150 3.59 7.20 -17.17
N PRO A 151 3.93 8.50 -17.07
CA PRO A 151 4.61 9.21 -18.15
C PRO A 151 6.03 8.71 -18.40
N LEU A 152 6.79 8.40 -17.35
CA LEU A 152 8.17 7.95 -17.46
C LEU A 152 8.29 6.63 -18.21
N VAL A 153 7.53 5.62 -17.77
CA VAL A 153 7.60 4.28 -18.34
C VAL A 153 7.01 4.24 -19.75
N ALA A 154 5.90 4.97 -19.99
CA ALA A 154 5.34 5.10 -21.33
C ALA A 154 6.34 5.75 -22.31
N TRP A 155 6.98 6.86 -21.90
CA TRP A 155 7.99 7.54 -22.70
C TRP A 155 9.19 6.64 -23.01
N LEU A 156 9.76 5.96 -22.01
CA LEU A 156 10.86 5.01 -22.20
C LEU A 156 10.47 3.90 -23.16
N THR A 157 9.26 3.37 -23.03
CA THR A 157 8.78 2.25 -23.85
C THR A 157 8.57 2.67 -25.30
N VAL A 158 7.97 3.82 -25.55
CA VAL A 158 7.73 4.34 -26.91
C VAL A 158 9.05 4.66 -27.61
N LYS A 159 10.02 5.24 -26.89
CA LYS A 159 11.27 5.72 -27.48
C LYS A 159 12.35 4.65 -27.58
N TYR A 160 12.46 3.75 -26.60
CA TYR A 160 13.58 2.82 -26.47
C TYR A 160 13.13 1.35 -26.32
N GLY A 161 11.83 1.09 -26.24
CA GLY A 161 11.27 -0.23 -26.03
C GLY A 161 11.11 -0.61 -24.55
N TRP A 162 10.24 -1.56 -24.30
CA TRP A 162 9.85 -1.96 -22.93
C TRP A 162 10.99 -2.59 -22.12
N ARG A 163 11.95 -3.23 -22.78
CA ARG A 163 13.13 -3.82 -22.11
C ARG A 163 13.98 -2.74 -21.43
N VAL A 164 14.17 -1.61 -22.13
CA VAL A 164 14.92 -0.46 -21.57
C VAL A 164 14.16 0.16 -20.41
N ALA A 165 12.82 0.20 -20.46
CA ALA A 165 12.03 0.71 -19.33
C ALA A 165 12.29 -0.11 -18.06
N PHE A 166 12.29 -1.44 -18.10
CA PHE A 166 12.60 -2.30 -16.95
C PHE A 166 14.03 -2.11 -16.42
N VAL A 167 15.01 -2.05 -17.30
CA VAL A 167 16.42 -1.84 -16.89
C VAL A 167 16.57 -0.48 -16.23
N THR A 168 16.02 0.57 -16.84
CA THR A 168 16.18 1.94 -16.34
C THR A 168 15.51 2.10 -14.97
N THR A 169 14.27 1.62 -14.79
CA THR A 169 13.58 1.73 -13.51
C THR A 169 14.27 0.90 -12.44
N GLY A 170 14.69 -0.33 -12.73
CA GLY A 170 15.47 -1.13 -11.78
C GLY A 170 16.81 -0.52 -11.39
N CYS A 171 17.48 0.21 -12.31
CA CYS A 171 18.72 0.92 -11.99
C CYS A 171 18.51 2.07 -10.99
N PHE A 172 17.33 2.68 -10.92
CA PHE A 172 17.07 3.75 -9.94
C PHE A 172 17.31 3.29 -8.51
N GLY A 173 16.89 2.08 -8.14
CA GLY A 173 17.13 1.53 -6.81
C GLY A 173 18.62 1.30 -6.54
N LEU A 174 19.38 0.84 -7.53
CA LEU A 174 20.82 0.65 -7.37
C LEU A 174 21.58 1.97 -7.19
N VAL A 175 21.17 3.02 -7.92
CA VAL A 175 21.71 4.38 -7.74
C VAL A 175 21.34 4.92 -6.35
N TRP A 176 20.12 4.69 -5.89
CA TRP A 176 19.66 5.12 -4.57
C TRP A 176 20.44 4.45 -3.41
N LEU A 177 20.97 3.25 -3.60
CA LEU A 177 21.78 2.58 -2.59
C LEU A 177 23.00 3.39 -2.15
N VAL A 178 23.62 4.14 -3.07
CA VAL A 178 24.83 4.91 -2.77
C VAL A 178 24.58 5.90 -1.63
N PRO A 179 23.63 6.86 -1.74
CA PRO A 179 23.34 7.77 -0.65
C PRO A 179 22.81 7.06 0.60
N TRP A 180 22.06 5.95 0.46
CA TRP A 180 21.58 5.20 1.62
C TRP A 180 22.74 4.60 2.43
N LEU A 181 23.63 3.87 1.81
CA LEU A 181 24.76 3.24 2.48
C LEU A 181 25.75 4.26 3.04
N TRP A 182 25.87 5.43 2.41
CA TRP A 182 26.73 6.49 2.88
C TRP A 182 26.13 7.26 4.07
N LEU A 183 24.83 7.52 4.06
CA LEU A 183 24.19 8.43 5.00
C LEU A 183 23.53 7.69 6.17
N TYR A 184 22.92 6.50 5.96
CA TYR A 184 22.16 5.85 7.02
C TYR A 184 23.07 5.10 8.02
N LYS A 185 22.96 5.48 9.28
CA LYS A 185 23.43 4.74 10.48
C LYS A 185 22.42 5.00 11.59
N ILE A 186 22.37 4.15 12.61
CA ILE A 186 21.55 4.44 13.78
C ILE A 186 22.03 5.74 14.45
N PRO A 187 21.13 6.58 14.99
CA PRO A 187 21.48 7.91 15.50
C PRO A 187 22.63 7.91 16.50
N GLU A 188 22.66 6.95 17.41
CA GLU A 188 23.67 6.84 18.48
C GLU A 188 25.09 6.58 17.95
N LYS A 189 25.21 5.96 16.78
CA LYS A 189 26.48 5.63 16.12
C LYS A 189 26.79 6.52 14.93
N HIS A 190 25.98 7.58 14.72
CA HIS A 190 26.12 8.41 13.53
C HIS A 190 27.17 9.51 13.74
N PRO A 191 28.31 9.53 12.98
CA PRO A 191 29.42 10.45 13.25
C PRO A 191 29.11 11.92 12.90
N ARG A 192 28.07 12.16 12.10
CA ARG A 192 27.73 13.49 11.58
C ARG A 192 26.47 14.09 12.22
N ILE A 193 25.83 13.40 13.16
CA ILE A 193 24.66 13.92 13.86
C ILE A 193 25.06 15.05 14.82
N ARG A 194 24.22 16.08 14.95
CA ARG A 194 24.43 17.14 15.94
C ARG A 194 23.98 16.67 17.32
N PRO A 195 24.68 17.07 18.41
CA PRO A 195 24.31 16.68 19.76
C PRO A 195 22.90 17.09 20.17
N ASP A 196 22.45 18.29 19.74
CA ASP A 196 21.10 18.79 19.96
C ASP A 196 20.04 17.90 19.28
N GLU A 197 20.28 17.48 18.04
CA GLU A 197 19.39 16.59 17.30
C GLU A 197 19.36 15.17 17.91
N LEU A 198 20.51 14.64 18.32
CA LEU A 198 20.58 13.36 19.02
C LEU A 198 19.81 13.38 20.35
N ASN A 199 19.93 14.46 21.12
CA ASN A 199 19.18 14.63 22.35
C ASN A 199 17.68 14.74 22.11
N LEU A 200 17.26 15.51 21.11
CA LEU A 200 15.86 15.58 20.71
C LEU A 200 15.27 14.19 20.38
N ILE A 201 16.01 13.37 19.63
CA ILE A 201 15.61 12.01 19.28
C ILE A 201 15.52 11.12 20.54
N ARG A 202 16.52 11.16 21.41
CA ARG A 202 16.57 10.33 22.63
C ARG A 202 15.44 10.66 23.60
N ILE A 203 15.25 11.93 23.91
CA ILE A 203 14.21 12.39 24.84
C ILE A 203 12.81 12.14 24.24
N GLY A 204 12.66 12.37 22.95
CA GLY A 204 11.37 12.29 22.28
C GLY A 204 10.92 10.89 21.84
N ARG A 205 11.77 9.86 21.95
CA ARG A 205 11.36 8.48 21.58
C ARG A 205 10.29 7.89 22.50
N GLY A 206 10.17 8.41 23.72
CA GLY A 206 9.29 7.86 24.76
C GLY A 206 9.88 6.58 25.38
N PRO A 207 9.32 6.09 26.48
CA PRO A 207 9.76 4.84 27.07
C PRO A 207 9.59 3.70 26.05
N THR A 208 10.66 2.95 25.81
CA THR A 208 10.58 1.67 25.12
C THR A 208 9.57 0.82 25.88
N SER A 209 8.55 0.34 25.19
CA SER A 209 7.49 -0.49 25.78
C SER A 209 8.11 -1.53 26.73
N HIS A 210 7.72 -1.48 28.01
CA HIS A 210 8.20 -2.44 29.01
C HIS A 210 7.85 -3.88 28.57
N PRO A 211 8.78 -4.85 28.73
CA PRO A 211 8.57 -6.26 28.38
C PRO A 211 7.53 -7.00 29.24
N GLY A 212 6.80 -6.31 30.12
CA GLY A 212 6.01 -6.91 31.19
C GLY A 212 4.53 -7.14 30.96
N ASN A 213 3.93 -6.68 29.84
CA ASN A 213 2.50 -6.93 29.59
C ASN A 213 2.37 -7.93 28.43
N GLN A 214 1.87 -9.13 28.72
CA GLN A 214 1.59 -10.19 27.76
C GLN A 214 0.83 -9.62 26.57
N ALA A 215 1.53 -9.54 25.42
CA ALA A 215 0.90 -9.21 24.16
C ALA A 215 -0.07 -10.35 23.82
N MET A 216 -1.33 -10.02 23.49
CA MET A 216 -2.25 -11.01 22.95
C MET A 216 -1.59 -11.75 21.80
N THR A 217 -1.70 -13.06 21.80
CA THR A 217 -1.18 -13.90 20.70
C THR A 217 -2.00 -13.66 19.43
N LYS A 218 -1.41 -13.96 18.27
CA LYS A 218 -2.13 -13.85 16.98
C LYS A 218 -3.40 -14.73 16.98
N ALA A 219 -3.37 -15.87 17.67
CA ALA A 219 -4.52 -16.76 17.83
C ALA A 219 -5.65 -16.12 18.64
N GLU A 220 -5.32 -15.37 19.70
CA GLU A 220 -6.33 -14.64 20.49
C GLU A 220 -6.96 -13.51 19.68
N LEU A 221 -6.18 -12.77 18.87
CA LEU A 221 -6.71 -11.74 17.98
C LEU A 221 -7.74 -12.31 16.99
N LEU A 222 -7.52 -13.52 16.47
CA LEU A 222 -8.45 -14.17 15.56
C LEU A 222 -9.74 -14.69 16.22
N ARG A 223 -9.85 -14.69 17.56
CA ARG A 223 -11.10 -14.97 18.27
C ARG A 223 -12.07 -13.79 18.28
N HIS A 224 -11.63 -12.59 17.96
CA HIS A 224 -12.46 -11.39 17.99
C HIS A 224 -13.19 -11.18 16.65
N PRO A 225 -14.54 -11.06 16.65
CA PRO A 225 -15.31 -10.79 15.42
C PRO A 225 -14.86 -9.53 14.69
N GLN A 226 -14.37 -8.51 15.42
CA GLN A 226 -13.86 -7.26 14.86
C GLN A 226 -12.63 -7.48 13.97
N THR A 227 -11.74 -8.41 14.33
CA THR A 227 -10.57 -8.78 13.51
C THR A 227 -11.03 -9.36 12.17
N TRP A 228 -11.98 -10.28 12.21
CA TRP A 228 -12.57 -10.86 10.99
C TRP A 228 -13.34 -9.82 10.18
N GLY A 229 -14.08 -8.92 10.85
CA GLY A 229 -14.80 -7.84 10.19
C GLY A 229 -13.87 -6.95 9.37
N LEU A 230 -12.75 -6.53 9.93
CA LEU A 230 -11.75 -5.70 9.24
C LEU A 230 -10.98 -6.49 8.17
N LEU A 231 -10.61 -7.74 8.44
CA LEU A 231 -9.93 -8.62 7.48
C LEU A 231 -10.82 -8.87 6.26
N LEU A 232 -12.06 -9.32 6.48
CA LEU A 232 -13.01 -9.62 5.41
C LEU A 232 -13.38 -8.35 4.63
N ALA A 233 -13.51 -7.22 5.32
CA ALA A 233 -13.76 -5.94 4.65
C ALA A 233 -12.64 -5.59 3.66
N ARG A 234 -11.37 -5.76 4.04
CA ARG A 234 -10.22 -5.55 3.15
C ARG A 234 -10.13 -6.62 2.07
N PHE A 235 -10.40 -7.87 2.42
CA PHE A 235 -10.44 -8.97 1.46
C PHE A 235 -11.45 -8.72 0.33
N ILE A 236 -12.63 -8.17 0.67
CA ILE A 236 -13.69 -7.89 -0.29
C ILE A 236 -13.44 -6.57 -1.05
N SER A 237 -13.03 -5.48 -0.39
CA SER A 237 -12.96 -4.16 -1.02
C SER A 237 -11.64 -3.85 -1.74
N ASP A 238 -10.49 -4.36 -1.25
CA ASP A 238 -9.18 -4.04 -1.81
C ASP A 238 -8.90 -4.63 -3.22
N PRO A 239 -9.55 -5.72 -3.67
CA PRO A 239 -9.48 -6.14 -5.07
C PRO A 239 -9.73 -5.04 -6.09
N VAL A 240 -10.59 -4.06 -5.78
CA VAL A 240 -10.83 -2.90 -6.65
C VAL A 240 -9.56 -2.09 -6.86
N TRP A 241 -8.78 -1.86 -5.81
CA TRP A 241 -7.50 -1.15 -5.92
C TRP A 241 -6.48 -1.93 -6.75
N TRP A 242 -6.34 -3.25 -6.49
CA TRP A 242 -5.44 -4.10 -7.24
C TRP A 242 -5.79 -4.18 -8.72
N PHE A 243 -7.10 -4.14 -9.07
CA PHE A 243 -7.53 -4.05 -10.45
C PHE A 243 -7.07 -2.74 -11.11
N TYR A 244 -7.34 -1.58 -10.52
CA TYR A 244 -6.90 -0.31 -11.09
C TYR A 244 -5.38 -0.20 -11.16
N LEU A 245 -4.67 -0.77 -10.18
CA LEU A 245 -3.22 -0.75 -10.16
C LEU A 245 -2.60 -1.56 -11.31
N PHE A 246 -3.19 -2.70 -11.67
CA PHE A 246 -2.58 -3.66 -12.60
C PHE A 246 -3.25 -3.75 -13.97
N TRP A 247 -4.56 -3.51 -14.05
CA TRP A 247 -5.33 -3.73 -15.26
C TRP A 247 -5.76 -2.44 -15.97
N LEU A 248 -5.73 -1.29 -15.28
CA LEU A 248 -6.19 -0.02 -15.85
C LEU A 248 -5.46 0.36 -17.15
N PRO A 249 -4.11 0.35 -17.22
CA PRO A 249 -3.42 0.70 -18.45
C PRO A 249 -3.80 -0.22 -19.63
N LYS A 250 -3.89 -1.53 -19.35
CA LYS A 250 -4.30 -2.53 -20.35
C LYS A 250 -5.73 -2.29 -20.82
N TYR A 251 -6.67 -2.02 -19.92
CA TYR A 251 -8.06 -1.67 -20.25
C TYR A 251 -8.15 -0.42 -21.14
N LEU A 252 -7.40 0.64 -20.81
CA LEU A 252 -7.41 1.88 -21.57
C LEU A 252 -6.93 1.66 -23.02
N VAL A 253 -5.91 0.86 -23.23
CA VAL A 253 -5.41 0.55 -24.58
C VAL A 253 -6.37 -0.39 -25.32
N GLU A 254 -6.75 -1.52 -24.73
CA GLU A 254 -7.49 -2.58 -25.43
C GLU A 254 -8.96 -2.27 -25.65
N GLN A 255 -9.59 -1.58 -24.71
CA GLN A 255 -11.05 -1.33 -24.75
C GLN A 255 -11.41 0.12 -25.09
N ARG A 256 -10.49 1.05 -24.84
CA ARG A 256 -10.72 2.48 -25.06
C ARG A 256 -9.91 3.06 -26.21
N GLY A 257 -9.03 2.25 -26.82
CA GLY A 257 -8.24 2.66 -27.98
C GLY A 257 -7.16 3.69 -27.67
N PHE A 258 -6.79 3.87 -26.41
CA PHE A 258 -5.72 4.79 -26.03
C PHE A 258 -4.38 4.28 -26.57
N THR A 259 -3.57 5.19 -27.07
CA THR A 259 -2.16 4.94 -27.32
C THR A 259 -1.40 4.84 -25.99
N LEU A 260 -0.23 4.20 -25.99
CA LEU A 260 0.60 4.13 -24.79
C LEU A 260 1.04 5.54 -24.31
N ALA A 261 1.21 6.49 -25.23
CA ALA A 261 1.52 7.87 -24.90
C ALA A 261 0.35 8.57 -24.16
N GLU A 262 -0.88 8.36 -24.60
CA GLU A 262 -2.07 8.87 -23.91
C GLU A 262 -2.27 8.22 -22.56
N VAL A 263 -1.98 6.91 -22.41
CA VAL A 263 -1.93 6.25 -21.10
C VAL A 263 -0.91 6.95 -20.18
N GLY A 264 0.29 7.24 -20.68
CA GLY A 264 1.30 8.00 -19.93
C GLY A 264 0.82 9.38 -19.47
N MET A 265 0.01 10.06 -20.30
CA MET A 265 -0.51 11.39 -20.00
C MET A 265 -1.73 11.39 -19.07
N LEU A 266 -2.52 10.32 -19.02
CA LEU A 266 -3.84 10.33 -18.38
C LEU A 266 -4.00 9.30 -17.25
N ALA A 267 -3.26 8.17 -17.28
CA ALA A 267 -3.46 7.11 -16.31
C ALA A 267 -3.01 7.45 -14.87
N TRP A 268 -2.32 8.55 -14.66
CA TRP A 268 -1.99 9.05 -13.31
C TRP A 268 -3.16 9.77 -12.63
N LEU A 269 -4.14 10.28 -13.39
CA LEU A 269 -5.30 11.02 -12.84
C LEU A 269 -6.09 10.21 -11.80
N PRO A 270 -6.47 8.94 -12.04
CA PRO A 270 -7.13 8.11 -11.03
C PRO A 270 -6.33 7.96 -9.72
N TYR A 271 -5.00 7.91 -9.80
CA TYR A 271 -4.16 7.81 -8.59
C TYR A 271 -4.16 9.12 -7.80
N LEU A 272 -4.10 10.27 -8.49
CA LEU A 272 -4.25 11.57 -7.85
C LEU A 272 -5.63 11.70 -7.18
N CYS A 273 -6.70 11.32 -7.86
CA CYS A 273 -8.05 11.33 -7.30
C CYS A 273 -8.17 10.41 -6.08
N ALA A 274 -7.51 9.25 -6.10
CA ALA A 274 -7.43 8.35 -4.97
C ALA A 274 -6.77 9.01 -3.74
N ASP A 275 -5.66 9.73 -3.93
CA ASP A 275 -4.96 10.42 -2.84
C ASP A 275 -5.80 11.56 -2.26
N ILE A 276 -6.43 12.36 -3.13
CA ILE A 276 -7.38 13.38 -2.70
C ILE A 276 -8.51 12.73 -1.90
N GLY A 277 -9.03 11.58 -2.35
CA GLY A 277 -10.05 10.80 -1.66
C GLY A 277 -9.59 10.35 -0.27
N SER A 278 -8.35 9.86 -0.15
CA SER A 278 -7.75 9.47 1.13
C SER A 278 -7.69 10.64 2.12
N ILE A 279 -7.22 11.79 1.65
CA ILE A 279 -7.11 13.03 2.46
C ILE A 279 -8.51 13.52 2.87
N CYS A 280 -9.42 13.67 1.91
CA CYS A 280 -10.79 14.13 2.16
C CYS A 280 -11.54 13.19 3.11
N GLY A 281 -11.45 11.88 2.87
CA GLY A 281 -12.07 10.87 3.73
C GLY A 281 -11.56 10.93 5.16
N GLY A 282 -10.25 11.14 5.34
CA GLY A 282 -9.62 11.33 6.65
C GLY A 282 -10.06 12.62 7.35
N LEU A 283 -10.06 13.75 6.63
CA LEU A 283 -10.46 15.07 7.17
C LEU A 283 -11.93 15.08 7.57
N VAL A 284 -12.83 14.61 6.69
CA VAL A 284 -14.27 14.60 6.96
C VAL A 284 -14.58 13.70 8.17
N SER A 285 -14.00 12.50 8.23
CA SER A 285 -14.22 11.62 9.37
C SER A 285 -13.60 12.18 10.65
N GLY A 286 -12.44 12.81 10.59
CA GLY A 286 -11.83 13.48 11.73
C GLY A 286 -12.69 14.63 12.28
N TYR A 287 -13.35 15.39 11.40
CA TYR A 287 -14.31 16.40 11.77
C TYR A 287 -15.56 15.81 12.45
N LEU A 288 -16.11 14.72 11.87
CA LEU A 288 -17.27 14.04 12.42
C LEU A 288 -16.97 13.41 13.79
N VAL A 289 -15.79 12.83 14.00
CA VAL A 289 -15.38 12.27 15.31
C VAL A 289 -15.40 13.33 16.42
N LYS A 290 -15.14 14.60 16.11
CA LYS A 290 -15.23 15.69 17.08
C LYS A 290 -16.68 16.05 17.44
N ARG A 291 -17.66 15.72 16.59
CA ARG A 291 -19.10 16.00 16.80
C ARG A 291 -19.87 14.79 17.32
N GLU A 292 -19.47 13.60 16.90
CA GLU A 292 -20.08 12.34 17.32
C GLU A 292 -19.39 11.79 18.56
N SER A 293 -20.14 11.28 19.51
CA SER A 293 -19.58 10.61 20.69
C SER A 293 -18.95 9.24 20.38
N ASN A 294 -19.17 8.70 19.18
CA ASN A 294 -18.72 7.38 18.76
C ASN A 294 -17.90 7.46 17.49
N ALA A 295 -16.58 7.20 17.60
CA ALA A 295 -15.65 7.26 16.48
C ALA A 295 -16.01 6.26 15.36
N LEU A 296 -16.44 5.03 15.70
CA LEU A 296 -16.84 4.03 14.71
C LEU A 296 -18.04 4.49 13.88
N ARG A 297 -19.01 5.14 14.52
CA ARG A 297 -20.17 5.71 13.81
C ARG A 297 -19.75 6.81 12.85
N ALA A 298 -18.84 7.70 13.26
CA ALA A 298 -18.31 8.75 12.40
C ALA A 298 -17.59 8.17 11.17
N ARG A 299 -16.80 7.08 11.34
CA ARG A 299 -16.17 6.38 10.21
C ARG A 299 -17.21 5.78 9.26
N LEU A 300 -18.22 5.08 9.79
CA LEU A 300 -19.28 4.46 8.99
C LEU A 300 -20.09 5.50 8.20
N LEU A 301 -20.33 6.71 8.74
CA LEU A 301 -21.00 7.81 8.05
C LEU A 301 -20.24 8.28 6.80
N VAL A 302 -18.91 8.28 6.83
CA VAL A 302 -18.09 8.59 5.64
C VAL A 302 -18.01 7.40 4.67
N MET A 303 -17.93 6.19 5.19
CA MET A 303 -17.81 4.98 4.38
C MET A 303 -19.08 4.67 3.61
N PHE A 304 -20.25 5.01 4.15
CA PHE A 304 -21.54 4.74 3.51
C PHE A 304 -21.70 5.39 2.13
N PRO A 305 -21.56 6.73 1.96
CA PRO A 305 -21.64 7.35 0.63
C PRO A 305 -20.54 6.85 -0.31
N CYS A 306 -19.33 6.55 0.19
CA CYS A 306 -18.28 5.94 -0.62
C CYS A 306 -18.74 4.59 -1.20
N ALA A 307 -19.37 3.73 -0.37
CA ALA A 307 -19.89 2.44 -0.82
C ALA A 307 -21.03 2.59 -1.85
N LEU A 308 -21.90 3.61 -1.69
CA LEU A 308 -22.99 3.89 -2.62
C LEU A 308 -22.51 4.43 -3.98
N LEU A 309 -21.36 5.06 -4.05
CA LEU A 309 -20.78 5.54 -5.31
C LEU A 309 -20.10 4.42 -6.12
N MET A 310 -19.71 3.31 -5.50
CA MET A 310 -19.00 2.25 -6.19
C MET A 310 -19.76 1.57 -7.32
N PRO A 311 -21.11 1.37 -7.27
CA PRO A 311 -21.86 0.84 -8.39
C PRO A 311 -21.76 1.65 -9.69
N LEU A 312 -21.35 2.93 -9.63
CA LEU A 312 -21.03 3.72 -10.82
C LEU A 312 -19.95 3.06 -11.70
N SER A 313 -19.14 2.17 -11.14
CA SER A 313 -18.14 1.41 -11.89
C SER A 313 -18.78 0.61 -13.04
N ALA A 314 -20.02 0.13 -12.90
CA ALA A 314 -20.72 -0.57 -13.98
C ALA A 314 -20.88 0.30 -15.25
N ALA A 315 -21.06 1.62 -15.09
CA ALA A 315 -21.19 2.54 -16.19
C ALA A 315 -19.87 2.72 -16.99
N ILE A 316 -18.71 2.37 -16.40
CA ILE A 316 -17.41 2.39 -17.10
C ILE A 316 -17.46 1.44 -18.30
N GLY A 317 -18.01 0.24 -18.13
CA GLY A 317 -18.10 -0.76 -19.20
C GLY A 317 -19.15 -0.45 -20.28
N ILE A 318 -20.14 0.39 -19.98
CA ILE A 318 -21.29 0.65 -20.84
C ILE A 318 -21.09 1.93 -21.65
N THR A 319 -20.47 2.97 -21.10
CA THR A 319 -20.29 4.25 -21.79
C THR A 319 -19.38 4.11 -23.02
N SER A 320 -19.74 4.78 -24.12
CA SER A 320 -18.90 4.88 -25.32
C SER A 320 -17.79 5.93 -25.20
N SER A 321 -17.98 6.93 -24.34
CA SER A 321 -17.03 8.03 -24.18
C SER A 321 -15.86 7.64 -23.25
N SER A 322 -14.64 7.69 -23.77
CA SER A 322 -13.41 7.43 -23.00
C SER A 322 -13.18 8.46 -21.88
N SER A 323 -13.56 9.74 -22.13
CA SER A 323 -13.46 10.80 -21.12
C SER A 323 -14.44 10.57 -19.96
N VAL A 324 -15.67 10.15 -20.26
CA VAL A 324 -16.66 9.81 -19.23
C VAL A 324 -16.21 8.59 -18.44
N ALA A 325 -15.69 7.55 -19.11
CA ALA A 325 -15.14 6.38 -18.44
C ALA A 325 -14.02 6.77 -17.46
N LEU A 326 -13.07 7.61 -17.90
CA LEU A 326 -11.96 8.09 -17.06
C LEU A 326 -12.46 8.92 -15.87
N ALA A 327 -13.46 9.79 -16.07
CA ALA A 327 -14.07 10.57 -15.00
C ALA A 327 -14.73 9.66 -13.95
N ILE A 328 -15.46 8.63 -14.37
CA ILE A 328 -16.06 7.65 -13.46
C ILE A 328 -14.96 6.88 -12.70
N ILE A 329 -13.89 6.46 -13.38
CA ILE A 329 -12.75 5.81 -12.73
C ILE A 329 -12.14 6.71 -11.64
N CYS A 330 -12.00 8.02 -11.89
CA CYS A 330 -11.54 8.98 -10.89
C CYS A 330 -12.47 9.06 -9.68
N VAL A 331 -13.79 9.08 -9.89
CA VAL A 331 -14.78 9.06 -8.78
C VAL A 331 -14.70 7.77 -7.98
N VAL A 332 -14.58 6.63 -8.64
CA VAL A 332 -14.49 5.31 -8.00
C VAL A 332 -13.20 5.17 -7.20
N THR A 333 -12.05 5.59 -7.75
CA THR A 333 -10.77 5.52 -7.05
C THR A 333 -10.70 6.50 -5.87
N PHE A 334 -11.27 7.71 -5.99
CA PHE A 334 -11.49 8.64 -4.88
C PHE A 334 -12.29 7.99 -3.75
N SER A 335 -13.46 7.41 -4.09
CA SER A 335 -14.36 6.77 -3.13
C SER A 335 -13.70 5.56 -2.46
N HIS A 336 -12.98 4.73 -3.24
CA HIS A 336 -12.22 3.59 -2.70
C HIS A 336 -11.18 4.03 -1.65
N MET A 337 -10.40 5.06 -1.92
CA MET A 337 -9.35 5.49 -1.00
C MET A 337 -9.90 6.24 0.22
N ALA A 338 -10.97 7.02 0.06
CA ALA A 338 -11.70 7.58 1.21
C ALA A 338 -12.26 6.48 2.12
N TRP A 339 -12.82 5.41 1.54
CA TRP A 339 -13.25 4.19 2.22
C TRP A 339 -12.07 3.53 2.96
N ARG A 340 -10.99 3.21 2.24
CA ARG A 340 -9.83 2.49 2.76
C ARG A 340 -9.16 3.20 3.94
N THR A 341 -9.03 4.53 3.86
CA THR A 341 -8.45 5.35 4.94
C THR A 341 -9.27 5.21 6.22
N ASN A 342 -10.60 5.27 6.13
CA ASN A 342 -11.47 5.11 7.28
C ASN A 342 -11.44 3.68 7.84
N LEU A 343 -11.45 2.67 6.99
CA LEU A 343 -11.35 1.26 7.41
C LEU A 343 -10.02 0.98 8.14
N THR A 344 -8.91 1.54 7.64
CA THR A 344 -7.60 1.42 8.30
C THR A 344 -7.59 2.15 9.65
N THR A 345 -8.20 3.33 9.72
CA THR A 345 -8.24 4.12 10.96
C THR A 345 -9.11 3.44 12.03
N MET A 346 -10.16 2.70 11.65
CA MET A 346 -10.93 1.88 12.60
C MET A 346 -10.07 0.91 13.40
N THR A 347 -8.97 0.41 12.84
CA THR A 347 -8.04 -0.44 13.59
C THR A 347 -7.47 0.30 14.82
N ASN A 348 -7.17 1.59 14.67
CA ASN A 348 -6.67 2.42 15.76
C ASN A 348 -7.77 2.76 16.79
N ASP A 349 -9.02 2.86 16.32
CA ASP A 349 -10.18 3.18 17.19
C ASP A 349 -10.63 1.95 18.01
N ILE A 350 -10.32 0.73 17.54
CA ILE A 350 -10.81 -0.54 18.13
C ILE A 350 -9.76 -1.20 19.01
N TYR A 351 -8.47 -1.12 18.63
CA TYR A 351 -7.41 -1.88 19.28
C TYR A 351 -6.45 -0.97 20.04
N PRO A 352 -5.92 -1.43 21.21
CA PRO A 352 -4.85 -0.73 21.91
C PRO A 352 -3.61 -0.60 21.02
N THR A 353 -2.87 0.50 21.18
CA THR A 353 -1.68 0.85 20.37
C THR A 353 -0.68 -0.31 20.23
N ARG A 354 -0.50 -1.12 21.28
CA ARG A 354 0.39 -2.29 21.30
C ARG A 354 0.02 -3.41 20.32
N LEU A 355 -1.26 -3.51 19.94
CA LEU A 355 -1.79 -4.57 19.07
C LEU A 355 -1.94 -4.12 17.61
N ILE A 356 -1.86 -2.81 17.34
CA ILE A 356 -2.10 -2.22 16.01
C ILE A 356 -1.23 -2.89 14.94
N GLY A 357 0.05 -3.11 15.20
CA GLY A 357 0.96 -3.74 14.25
C GLY A 357 0.52 -5.16 13.86
N SER A 358 0.19 -5.99 14.86
CA SER A 358 -0.24 -7.38 14.63
C SER A 358 -1.59 -7.43 13.90
N VAL A 359 -2.55 -6.61 14.32
CA VAL A 359 -3.88 -6.55 13.69
C VAL A 359 -3.78 -6.02 12.26
N SER A 360 -3.00 -4.96 12.03
CA SER A 360 -2.76 -4.42 10.68
C SER A 360 -2.13 -5.44 9.75
N GLY A 361 -1.21 -6.27 10.25
CA GLY A 361 -0.63 -7.38 9.49
C GLY A 361 -1.67 -8.42 9.08
N ILE A 362 -2.56 -8.82 9.99
CA ILE A 362 -3.67 -9.76 9.71
C ILE A 362 -4.62 -9.16 8.66
N ILE A 363 -4.97 -7.90 8.80
CA ILE A 363 -5.86 -7.19 7.87
C ILE A 363 -5.20 -7.03 6.49
N ALA A 364 -3.91 -6.70 6.45
CA ALA A 364 -3.15 -6.59 5.20
C ALA A 364 -3.02 -7.94 4.47
N PHE A 365 -2.92 -9.05 5.21
CA PHE A 365 -2.97 -10.39 4.63
C PHE A 365 -4.31 -10.64 3.91
N GLY A 366 -5.45 -10.21 4.51
CA GLY A 366 -6.76 -10.27 3.86
C GLY A 366 -6.79 -9.49 2.53
N SER A 367 -6.23 -8.29 2.51
CA SER A 367 -6.10 -7.47 1.29
C SER A 367 -5.31 -8.18 0.18
N GLY A 368 -4.16 -8.74 0.52
CA GLY A 368 -3.32 -9.45 -0.45
C GLY A 368 -3.97 -10.71 -1.00
N LEU A 369 -4.61 -11.50 -0.14
CA LEU A 369 -5.33 -12.72 -0.54
C LEU A 369 -6.52 -12.39 -1.44
N GLY A 370 -7.34 -11.39 -1.06
CA GLY A 370 -8.46 -10.91 -1.88
C GLY A 370 -7.98 -10.41 -3.24
N GLY A 371 -6.90 -9.63 -3.26
CA GLY A 371 -6.27 -9.14 -4.50
C GLY A 371 -5.79 -10.29 -5.40
N ALA A 372 -5.12 -11.30 -4.85
CA ALA A 372 -4.63 -12.45 -5.61
C ALA A 372 -5.77 -13.24 -6.26
N LEU A 373 -6.82 -13.56 -5.48
CA LEU A 373 -7.98 -14.32 -5.97
C LEU A 373 -8.76 -13.53 -7.02
N PHE A 374 -9.00 -12.24 -6.79
CA PHE A 374 -9.74 -11.40 -7.72
C PHE A 374 -8.94 -11.13 -9.00
N THR A 375 -7.62 -11.01 -8.92
CA THR A 375 -6.77 -10.85 -10.12
C THR A 375 -6.88 -12.06 -11.04
N ASN A 376 -6.93 -13.27 -10.47
CA ASN A 376 -7.12 -14.49 -11.24
C ASN A 376 -8.53 -14.55 -11.86
N LEU A 377 -9.57 -14.23 -11.06
CA LEU A 377 -10.94 -14.08 -11.56
C LEU A 377 -11.01 -13.05 -12.71
N THR A 378 -10.32 -11.92 -12.57
CA THR A 378 -10.26 -10.89 -13.61
C THR A 378 -9.69 -11.44 -14.91
N GLY A 379 -8.57 -12.15 -14.87
CA GLY A 379 -7.97 -12.78 -16.05
C GLY A 379 -8.93 -13.75 -16.74
N PHE A 380 -9.59 -14.61 -15.96
CA PHE A 380 -10.57 -15.55 -16.48
C PHE A 380 -11.77 -14.84 -17.13
N VAL A 381 -12.36 -13.87 -16.44
CA VAL A 381 -13.54 -13.13 -16.96
C VAL A 381 -13.18 -12.30 -18.18
N VAL A 382 -12.03 -11.61 -18.19
CA VAL A 382 -11.60 -10.82 -19.36
C VAL A 382 -11.34 -11.70 -20.58
N GLN A 383 -10.84 -12.92 -20.37
CA GLN A 383 -10.58 -13.85 -21.48
C GLN A 383 -11.85 -14.46 -22.07
N HIS A 384 -12.87 -14.74 -21.25
CA HIS A 384 -14.07 -15.48 -21.71
C HIS A 384 -15.31 -14.60 -21.84
N SER A 385 -15.27 -13.34 -21.39
CA SER A 385 -16.39 -12.42 -21.40
C SER A 385 -15.92 -11.00 -21.73
N SER A 386 -15.95 -10.08 -20.76
CA SER A 386 -15.58 -8.69 -20.96
C SER A 386 -15.14 -7.99 -19.69
N TYR A 387 -14.45 -6.86 -19.85
CA TYR A 387 -14.16 -5.95 -18.73
C TYR A 387 -15.42 -5.39 -18.05
N THR A 388 -16.54 -5.28 -18.79
CA THR A 388 -17.83 -4.77 -18.26
C THR A 388 -18.30 -5.60 -17.07
N LEU A 389 -18.21 -6.94 -17.14
CA LEU A 389 -18.60 -7.81 -16.06
C LEU A 389 -17.72 -7.58 -14.81
N ILE A 390 -16.42 -7.34 -14.99
CA ILE A 390 -15.52 -6.99 -13.87
C ILE A 390 -15.93 -5.68 -13.22
N PHE A 391 -16.25 -4.64 -14.00
CA PHE A 391 -16.73 -3.36 -13.46
C PHE A 391 -18.05 -3.49 -12.69
N ILE A 392 -18.96 -4.34 -13.14
CA ILE A 392 -20.20 -4.64 -12.42
C ILE A 392 -19.87 -5.32 -11.08
N ILE A 393 -19.05 -6.38 -11.09
CA ILE A 393 -18.66 -7.09 -9.86
C ILE A 393 -18.02 -6.10 -8.86
N MET A 394 -17.05 -5.30 -9.32
CA MET A 394 -16.37 -4.31 -8.47
C MET A 394 -17.34 -3.30 -7.83
N GLY A 395 -18.41 -2.93 -8.53
CA GLY A 395 -19.43 -2.03 -8.01
C GLY A 395 -20.10 -2.51 -6.73
N PHE A 396 -20.23 -3.81 -6.56
CA PHE A 396 -20.92 -4.40 -5.40
C PHE A 396 -19.97 -4.80 -4.25
N LEU A 397 -18.64 -4.79 -4.47
CA LEU A 397 -17.70 -5.20 -3.43
C LEU A 397 -17.72 -4.27 -2.20
N HIS A 398 -17.80 -2.96 -2.39
CA HIS A 398 -17.85 -2.01 -1.26
C HIS A 398 -19.17 -2.05 -0.50
N PRO A 399 -20.35 -2.05 -1.14
CA PRO A 399 -21.61 -2.32 -0.45
C PRO A 399 -21.58 -3.61 0.40
N ALA A 400 -21.08 -4.72 -0.16
CA ALA A 400 -20.92 -5.97 0.57
C ALA A 400 -19.94 -5.83 1.76
N SER A 401 -18.80 -5.19 1.53
CA SER A 401 -17.82 -4.90 2.57
C SER A 401 -18.38 -4.00 3.69
N TYR A 402 -19.22 -3.01 3.33
CA TYR A 402 -19.90 -2.14 4.30
C TYR A 402 -20.81 -2.94 5.23
N LEU A 403 -21.57 -3.88 4.69
CA LEU A 403 -22.42 -4.77 5.49
C LEU A 403 -21.61 -5.62 6.46
N VAL A 404 -20.47 -6.17 5.99
CA VAL A 404 -19.54 -6.95 6.85
C VAL A 404 -19.03 -6.10 8.01
N VAL A 405 -18.56 -4.88 7.75
CA VAL A 405 -18.08 -3.96 8.80
C VAL A 405 -19.20 -3.67 9.79
N ARG A 406 -20.40 -3.33 9.30
CA ARG A 406 -21.55 -2.99 10.15
C ARG A 406 -22.01 -4.15 11.02
N LEU A 407 -21.89 -5.40 10.54
CA LEU A 407 -22.32 -6.59 11.28
C LEU A 407 -21.27 -7.03 12.32
N LEU A 408 -19.99 -6.97 12.00
CA LEU A 408 -18.92 -7.56 12.80
C LEU A 408 -18.15 -6.56 13.64
N VAL A 409 -18.10 -5.27 13.25
CA VAL A 409 -17.31 -4.23 13.91
C VAL A 409 -18.23 -3.33 14.73
N LYS A 410 -18.64 -3.78 15.93
CA LYS A 410 -19.66 -3.08 16.75
C LYS A 410 -19.08 -2.30 17.93
N THR A 411 -18.02 -2.80 18.56
CA THR A 411 -17.48 -2.27 19.82
C THR A 411 -15.96 -2.37 19.85
N PRO A 412 -15.25 -1.52 20.62
CA PRO A 412 -13.84 -1.70 20.92
C PRO A 412 -13.57 -3.06 21.58
N VAL A 413 -12.41 -3.66 21.29
CA VAL A 413 -12.02 -4.98 21.84
C VAL A 413 -11.72 -4.92 23.34
N VAL A 414 -11.31 -3.75 23.84
CA VAL A 414 -11.13 -3.50 25.28
C VAL A 414 -11.89 -2.23 25.63
N PRO A 415 -12.90 -2.26 26.53
CA PRO A 415 -13.53 -1.06 27.04
C PRO A 415 -12.49 -0.19 27.76
N PHE A 416 -12.39 1.09 27.38
CA PHE A 416 -11.44 2.06 27.95
C PHE A 416 -11.57 2.18 29.48
N GLU A 417 -12.76 1.97 30.02
CA GLU A 417 -13.06 2.02 31.46
C GLU A 417 -12.39 0.91 32.29
N LYS A 418 -12.22 -0.30 31.76
CA LYS A 418 -11.57 -1.40 32.51
C LYS A 418 -10.08 -1.20 32.69
N VAL A 419 -9.42 -0.43 31.81
CA VAL A 419 -7.98 -0.13 31.93
C VAL A 419 -7.71 0.90 33.02
N LEU A 420 -8.59 1.88 33.21
CA LEU A 420 -8.46 2.88 34.26
C LEU A 420 -8.76 2.29 35.67
N LEU A 421 -9.74 1.40 35.79
CA LEU A 421 -10.07 0.76 37.05
C LEU A 421 -9.00 -0.25 37.51
N SER A 422 -8.31 -0.92 36.58
CA SER A 422 -7.18 -1.81 36.94
C SER A 422 -5.91 -1.05 37.35
N GLN A 423 -5.77 0.22 36.92
CA GLN A 423 -4.66 1.08 37.34
C GLN A 423 -4.95 1.84 38.64
N GLY A 424 -6.25 2.11 38.93
CA GLY A 424 -6.68 2.79 40.18
C GLY A 424 -6.59 1.90 41.42
N HIS A 425 -6.68 0.58 41.28
CA HIS A 425 -6.60 -0.36 42.42
C HIS A 425 -5.16 -0.75 42.82
N ALA A 426 -4.17 -0.47 41.96
CA ALA A 426 -2.77 -0.70 42.29
C ALA A 426 -2.12 0.41 43.13
N ASN A 427 -2.74 1.58 43.27
CA ASN A 427 -2.21 2.72 44.02
C ASN A 427 -2.83 2.94 45.40
N HIS A 428 -3.67 2.03 45.89
CA HIS A 428 -4.25 2.12 47.25
C HIS A 428 -3.85 0.97 48.20
N SER A 429 -2.78 0.25 47.84
CA SER A 429 -2.20 -0.77 48.73
C SER A 429 -0.69 -0.56 48.85
N ILE A 430 -0.28 0.56 49.45
CA ILE A 430 0.95 0.76 50.17
C ILE A 430 0.66 1.70 51.36
#